data_00dc4c3ffc251132fbfb3d38d7591d92
#
_entry.id   00dc4c3ffc251132fbfb3d38d7591d92
#
_cell.length_a   1.000
_cell.length_b   1.000
_cell.length_c   1.000
_cell.angle_alpha   90.00
_cell.angle_beta   90.00
_cell.angle_gamma   90.00
#
_symmetry.space_group_name_H-M   'P 1'
#
loop_
_entity.id
_entity.type
_entity.pdbx_description
1 polymer ?
#
loop_
_entity_poly.entity_id
_entity_poly.type
_entity_poly.pdbx_seq_one_letter_code
_entity_poly.pdbx_strand_id
1 'polypeptide(L)'
;MTTQEILNILQSDIHSVVFATLDEHGLPQTCVIDLMLADDDGLYFLTAKGKAFYRRLMAKPFVSISGMKGGDTLSTTAISVRGAVRSIGTKRLAEIFEKNPYMVKIYPTEKSREALEVFQLYKGQGEYFDLAQLPPYRQSFSFGGERIQENGYRIIPEKCIGCQ
;
A
#
# COMPACT_ATOMS: atom_id res chain seq x y z
N MET A 1 -1.07 11.42 13.16
CA MET A 1 -1.94 11.10 12.00
C MET A 1 -2.73 9.85 12.30
N THR A 2 -3.98 9.76 11.83
CA THR A 2 -4.76 8.52 11.86
C THR A 2 -4.28 7.54 10.78
N THR A 3 -4.58 6.26 10.95
CA THR A 3 -4.30 5.25 9.91
C THR A 3 -4.96 5.63 8.59
N GLN A 4 -6.23 6.10 8.62
CA GLN A 4 -6.95 6.50 7.42
C GLN A 4 -6.28 7.67 6.67
N GLU A 5 -5.75 8.66 7.39
CA GLU A 5 -4.99 9.75 6.78
C GLU A 5 -3.74 9.23 6.05
N ILE A 6 -3.03 8.26 6.64
CA ILE A 6 -1.84 7.65 6.02
C ILE A 6 -2.23 6.86 4.76
N LEU A 7 -3.31 6.06 4.81
CA LEU A 7 -3.81 5.32 3.65
C LEU A 7 -4.26 6.27 2.52
N ASN A 8 -4.88 7.39 2.86
CA ASN A 8 -5.28 8.41 1.89
C ASN A 8 -4.08 9.07 1.22
N ILE A 9 -2.99 9.34 1.95
CA ILE A 9 -1.73 9.86 1.36
C ILE A 9 -1.18 8.86 0.33
N LEU A 10 -1.16 7.56 0.66
CA LEU A 10 -0.73 6.53 -0.28
C LEU A 10 -1.58 6.52 -1.55
N GLN A 11 -2.90 6.62 -1.42
CA GLN A 11 -3.83 6.53 -2.55
C GLN A 11 -3.90 7.84 -3.34
N SER A 12 -4.01 9.00 -2.68
CA SER A 12 -4.31 10.26 -3.34
C SER A 12 -3.07 11.05 -3.75
N ASP A 13 -2.04 11.06 -2.89
CA ASP A 13 -0.87 11.89 -3.08
C ASP A 13 0.25 11.15 -3.82
N ILE A 14 0.45 9.87 -3.51
CA ILE A 14 1.47 9.02 -4.12
C ILE A 14 0.91 8.26 -5.31
N HIS A 15 -0.23 7.62 -5.14
CA HIS A 15 -1.02 6.90 -6.12
C HIS A 15 -0.30 5.69 -6.73
N SER A 16 0.79 5.88 -7.46
CA SER A 16 1.59 4.81 -8.07
C SER A 16 2.66 4.35 -7.08
N VAL A 17 2.56 3.11 -6.63
CA VAL A 17 3.43 2.55 -5.59
C VAL A 17 4.08 1.24 -6.03
N VAL A 18 5.22 0.92 -5.43
CA VAL A 18 5.89 -0.35 -5.66
C VAL A 18 5.24 -1.44 -4.82
N PHE A 19 4.75 -2.48 -5.48
CA PHE A 19 4.30 -3.72 -4.84
C PHE A 19 5.39 -4.78 -4.92
N ALA A 20 5.65 -5.46 -3.82
CA ALA A 20 6.45 -6.67 -3.75
C ALA A 20 5.55 -7.86 -3.43
N THR A 21 5.75 -8.95 -4.17
CA THR A 21 5.11 -10.26 -3.99
C THR A 21 6.15 -11.36 -4.13
N LEU A 22 5.83 -12.58 -3.76
CA LEU A 22 6.73 -13.72 -3.93
C LEU A 22 6.31 -14.56 -5.15
N ASP A 23 7.28 -15.03 -5.90
CA ASP A 23 7.06 -15.99 -6.96
C ASP A 23 6.93 -17.44 -6.43
N GLU A 24 6.84 -18.41 -7.33
CA GLU A 24 6.72 -19.84 -7.01
C GLU A 24 7.94 -20.40 -6.28
N HIS A 25 9.10 -19.79 -6.46
CA HIS A 25 10.35 -20.16 -5.79
C HIS A 25 10.56 -19.41 -4.46
N GLY A 26 9.62 -18.53 -4.07
CA GLY A 26 9.74 -17.69 -2.88
C GLY A 26 10.64 -16.47 -3.07
N LEU A 27 11.01 -16.14 -4.30
CA LEU A 27 11.82 -14.97 -4.61
C LEU A 27 10.94 -13.72 -4.76
N PRO A 28 11.38 -12.56 -4.22
CA PRO A 28 10.62 -11.33 -4.32
C PRO A 28 10.57 -10.81 -5.76
N GLN A 29 9.37 -10.41 -6.17
CA GLN A 29 9.08 -9.78 -7.46
C GLN A 29 8.38 -8.46 -7.23
N THR A 30 8.82 -7.42 -7.92
CA THR A 30 8.21 -6.09 -7.80
C THR A 30 7.51 -5.65 -9.07
N CYS A 31 6.50 -4.81 -8.93
CA CYS A 31 5.87 -4.06 -10.00
C CYS A 31 5.27 -2.76 -9.45
N VAL A 32 5.06 -1.78 -10.33
CA VAL A 32 4.35 -0.54 -9.97
C VAL A 32 2.87 -0.72 -10.26
N ILE A 33 2.03 -0.41 -9.29
CA ILE A 33 0.58 -0.52 -9.34
C ILE A 33 -0.03 0.74 -8.75
N ASP A 34 -1.09 1.24 -9.37
CA ASP A 34 -1.86 2.37 -8.87
C ASP A 34 -2.83 1.91 -7.77
N LEU A 35 -2.86 2.65 -6.67
CA LEU A 35 -3.87 2.48 -5.63
C LEU A 35 -5.13 3.25 -6.04
N MET A 36 -6.22 2.53 -6.24
CA MET A 36 -7.45 3.08 -6.81
C MET A 36 -8.37 3.72 -5.79
N LEU A 37 -8.46 3.12 -4.59
CA LEU A 37 -9.31 3.58 -3.50
C LEU A 37 -8.61 3.34 -2.15
N ALA A 38 -8.98 4.16 -1.16
CA ALA A 38 -8.65 3.97 0.25
C ALA A 38 -9.88 4.31 1.09
N ASP A 39 -10.17 3.48 2.11
CA ASP A 39 -11.20 3.71 3.11
C ASP A 39 -10.87 2.98 4.42
N ASP A 40 -11.80 2.98 5.37
CA ASP A 40 -11.63 2.33 6.68
C ASP A 40 -11.39 0.81 6.59
N ASP A 41 -11.78 0.19 5.48
CA ASP A 41 -11.59 -1.24 5.21
C ASP A 41 -10.24 -1.55 4.53
N GLY A 42 -9.45 -0.53 4.15
CA GLY A 42 -8.09 -0.66 3.63
C GLY A 42 -7.84 0.00 2.28
N LEU A 43 -6.93 -0.60 1.50
CA LEU A 43 -6.51 -0.11 0.17
C LEU A 43 -7.03 -1.03 -0.93
N TYR A 44 -7.36 -0.43 -2.08
CA TYR A 44 -7.86 -1.17 -3.24
C TYR A 44 -7.02 -0.89 -4.48
N PHE A 45 -6.74 -1.96 -5.21
CA PHE A 45 -6.02 -1.92 -6.47
C PHE A 45 -6.59 -2.97 -7.42
N LEU A 46 -6.20 -2.92 -8.68
CA LEU A 46 -6.67 -3.90 -9.65
C LEU A 46 -5.56 -4.42 -10.55
N THR A 47 -5.79 -5.60 -11.11
CA THR A 47 -4.91 -6.19 -12.11
C THR A 47 -5.72 -7.09 -13.04
N ALA A 48 -5.16 -7.42 -14.21
CA ALA A 48 -5.80 -8.33 -15.14
C ALA A 48 -5.44 -9.80 -14.84
N LYS A 49 -6.42 -10.70 -14.94
CA LYS A 49 -6.31 -12.14 -14.65
C LYS A 49 -5.17 -12.86 -15.38
N GLY A 50 -4.78 -12.40 -16.57
CA GLY A 50 -3.69 -13.01 -17.34
C GLY A 50 -2.27 -12.67 -16.86
N LYS A 51 -2.10 -11.69 -15.96
CA LYS A 51 -0.78 -11.20 -15.57
C LYS A 51 -0.10 -12.10 -14.53
N ALA A 52 1.23 -12.16 -14.54
CA ALA A 52 2.02 -12.87 -13.54
C ALA A 52 1.76 -12.33 -12.11
N PHE A 53 1.56 -11.01 -11.97
CA PHE A 53 1.19 -10.40 -10.70
C PHE A 53 -0.12 -10.97 -10.14
N TYR A 54 -1.15 -11.14 -10.97
CA TYR A 54 -2.41 -11.78 -10.57
C TYR A 54 -2.17 -13.20 -10.03
N ARG A 55 -1.39 -14.02 -10.76
CA ARG A 55 -1.09 -15.41 -10.34
C ARG A 55 -0.37 -15.45 -9.00
N ARG A 56 0.58 -14.53 -8.75
CA ARG A 56 1.28 -14.44 -7.46
C ARG A 56 0.34 -14.06 -6.31
N LEU A 57 -0.58 -13.12 -6.54
CA LEU A 57 -1.59 -12.74 -5.53
C LEU A 57 -2.53 -13.89 -5.19
N MET A 58 -2.94 -14.68 -6.19
CA MET A 58 -3.80 -15.84 -5.97
C MET A 58 -3.06 -16.98 -5.25
N ALA A 59 -1.77 -17.17 -5.53
CA ALA A 59 -0.96 -18.21 -4.91
C ALA A 59 -0.54 -17.85 -3.47
N LYS A 60 -0.17 -16.60 -3.23
CA LYS A 60 0.24 -16.07 -1.93
C LYS A 60 -0.40 -14.69 -1.73
N PRO A 61 -1.57 -14.62 -1.09
CA PRO A 61 -2.35 -13.38 -0.95
C PRO A 61 -1.77 -12.46 0.13
N PHE A 62 -0.52 -12.06 -0.06
CA PHE A 62 0.20 -11.14 0.81
C PHE A 62 1.09 -10.23 -0.03
N VAL A 63 1.13 -8.95 0.31
CA VAL A 63 1.93 -7.94 -0.40
C VAL A 63 2.74 -7.09 0.57
N SER A 64 3.82 -6.52 0.06
CA SER A 64 4.50 -5.39 0.67
C SER A 64 4.49 -4.24 -0.32
N ILE A 65 4.14 -3.05 0.16
CA ILE A 65 3.96 -1.85 -0.66
C ILE A 65 4.92 -0.78 -0.13
N SER A 66 5.52 -0.03 -1.04
CA SER A 66 6.31 1.14 -0.70
C SER A 66 6.00 2.28 -1.68
N GLY A 67 5.77 3.45 -1.13
CA GLY A 67 5.56 4.68 -1.87
C GLY A 67 6.25 5.85 -1.20
N MET A 68 6.63 6.85 -1.99
CA MET A 68 7.25 8.07 -1.48
C MET A 68 6.79 9.28 -2.26
N LYS A 69 6.78 10.43 -1.60
CA LYS A 69 6.59 11.76 -2.22
C LYS A 69 7.61 12.74 -1.67
N GLY A 70 7.97 13.71 -2.47
CA GLY A 70 8.96 14.76 -2.14
C GLY A 70 9.81 15.10 -3.34
N GLY A 71 10.40 16.29 -3.34
CA GLY A 71 11.28 16.77 -4.43
C GLY A 71 12.73 16.39 -4.23
N ASP A 72 13.13 16.11 -3.00
CA ASP A 72 14.49 15.71 -2.59
C ASP A 72 14.44 14.89 -1.30
N THR A 73 15.60 14.41 -0.86
CA THR A 73 15.70 13.55 0.33
C THR A 73 15.17 14.21 1.61
N LEU A 74 15.43 15.50 1.81
CA LEU A 74 15.07 16.20 3.04
C LEU A 74 13.59 16.63 3.07
N SER A 75 12.92 16.62 1.93
CA SER A 75 11.48 16.88 1.81
C SER A 75 10.65 15.62 1.59
N THR A 76 11.28 14.44 1.72
CA THR A 76 10.64 13.16 1.41
C THR A 76 9.78 12.66 2.57
N THR A 77 8.56 12.27 2.23
CA THR A 77 7.71 11.40 3.02
C THR A 77 7.70 10.00 2.38
N ALA A 78 7.99 8.97 3.14
CA ALA A 78 7.94 7.58 2.70
C ALA A 78 6.92 6.80 3.52
N ILE A 79 6.14 5.95 2.86
CA ILE A 79 5.17 5.08 3.52
C ILE A 79 5.41 3.66 3.03
N SER A 80 5.58 2.74 3.97
CA SER A 80 5.60 1.31 3.69
C SER A 80 4.44 0.64 4.40
N VAL A 81 3.82 -0.36 3.76
CA VAL A 81 2.76 -1.17 4.35
C VAL A 81 2.86 -2.60 3.82
N ARG A 82 2.63 -3.58 4.67
CA ARG A 82 2.56 -4.99 4.29
C ARG A 82 1.30 -5.61 4.87
N GLY A 83 0.73 -6.56 4.17
CA GLY A 83 -0.47 -7.18 4.68
C GLY A 83 -1.13 -8.18 3.76
N ALA A 84 -2.22 -8.73 4.25
CA ALA A 84 -3.02 -9.71 3.55
C ALA A 84 -3.96 -9.04 2.55
N VAL A 85 -4.02 -9.60 1.36
CA VAL A 85 -4.93 -9.18 0.31
C VAL A 85 -5.98 -10.25 0.02
N ARG A 86 -7.10 -9.83 -0.55
CA ARG A 86 -8.13 -10.75 -1.08
C ARG A 86 -8.67 -10.22 -2.38
N SER A 87 -9.03 -11.13 -3.28
CA SER A 87 -9.84 -10.77 -4.43
C SER A 87 -11.27 -10.46 -3.99
N ILE A 88 -11.82 -9.40 -4.52
CA ILE A 88 -13.25 -9.05 -4.39
C ILE A 88 -13.98 -9.08 -5.74
N GLY A 89 -13.33 -9.66 -6.76
CA GLY A 89 -13.88 -9.79 -8.11
C GLY A 89 -14.05 -8.44 -8.77
N THR A 90 -15.25 -8.18 -9.29
CA THR A 90 -15.62 -6.90 -9.91
C THR A 90 -16.31 -5.93 -8.95
N LYS A 91 -16.41 -6.29 -7.67
CA LYS A 91 -16.97 -5.38 -6.66
C LYS A 91 -16.16 -4.08 -6.65
N ARG A 92 -16.86 -2.95 -6.58
CA ARG A 92 -16.29 -1.60 -6.61
C ARG A 92 -15.60 -1.20 -7.93
N LEU A 93 -15.62 -2.04 -8.98
CA LEU A 93 -14.99 -1.70 -10.25
C LEU A 93 -15.61 -0.43 -10.86
N ALA A 94 -16.94 -0.27 -10.80
CA ALA A 94 -17.63 0.93 -11.27
C ALA A 94 -17.15 2.19 -10.51
N GLU A 95 -17.07 2.12 -9.18
CA GLU A 95 -16.55 3.21 -8.34
C GLU A 95 -15.11 3.56 -8.67
N ILE A 96 -14.26 2.54 -8.93
CA ILE A 96 -12.87 2.76 -9.35
C ILE A 96 -12.82 3.57 -10.65
N PHE A 97 -13.63 3.22 -11.65
CA PHE A 97 -13.70 3.94 -12.91
C PHE A 97 -14.24 5.37 -12.76
N GLU A 98 -15.19 5.58 -11.85
CA GLU A 98 -15.73 6.90 -11.54
C GLU A 98 -14.66 7.81 -10.89
N LYS A 99 -13.97 7.28 -9.87
CA LYS A 99 -12.95 8.04 -9.11
C LYS A 99 -11.60 8.16 -9.84
N ASN A 100 -11.36 7.30 -10.85
CA ASN A 100 -10.13 7.29 -11.65
C ASN A 100 -10.49 7.38 -13.15
N PRO A 101 -10.93 8.55 -13.66
CA PRO A 101 -11.46 8.69 -15.03
C PRO A 101 -10.46 8.31 -16.12
N TYR A 102 -9.16 8.39 -15.87
CA TYR A 102 -8.11 7.97 -16.81
C TYR A 102 -8.19 6.49 -17.17
N MET A 103 -8.78 5.65 -16.30
CA MET A 103 -8.98 4.22 -16.53
C MET A 103 -9.84 3.94 -17.77
N VAL A 104 -10.78 4.83 -18.11
CA VAL A 104 -11.59 4.71 -19.32
C VAL A 104 -10.73 4.79 -20.58
N LYS A 105 -9.64 5.55 -20.56
CA LYS A 105 -8.70 5.64 -21.70
C LYS A 105 -7.90 4.35 -21.88
N ILE A 106 -7.57 3.65 -20.78
CA ILE A 106 -6.83 2.38 -20.81
C ILE A 106 -7.77 1.21 -21.13
N TYR A 107 -8.98 1.21 -20.59
CA TYR A 107 -10.00 0.16 -20.74
C TYR A 107 -11.32 0.75 -21.26
N PRO A 108 -11.37 1.12 -22.56
CA PRO A 108 -12.50 1.89 -23.11
C PRO A 108 -13.78 1.09 -23.30
N THR A 109 -13.69 -0.23 -23.41
CA THR A 109 -14.83 -1.10 -23.69
C THR A 109 -15.12 -2.06 -22.54
N GLU A 110 -16.36 -2.52 -22.41
CA GLU A 110 -16.73 -3.56 -21.44
C GLU A 110 -15.87 -4.80 -21.59
N LYS A 111 -15.64 -5.25 -22.84
CA LYS A 111 -14.78 -6.40 -23.15
C LYS A 111 -13.35 -6.21 -22.62
N SER A 112 -12.78 -5.01 -22.70
CA SER A 112 -11.44 -4.73 -22.15
C SER A 112 -11.39 -4.79 -20.62
N ARG A 113 -12.54 -4.65 -19.95
CA ARG A 113 -12.68 -4.67 -18.49
C ARG A 113 -12.97 -6.05 -17.93
N GLU A 114 -13.39 -7.02 -18.73
CA GLU A 114 -13.73 -8.39 -18.30
C GLU A 114 -12.57 -9.12 -17.60
N ALA A 115 -11.33 -8.82 -18.00
CA ALA A 115 -10.14 -9.40 -17.40
C ALA A 115 -9.76 -8.75 -16.06
N LEU A 116 -10.33 -7.59 -15.73
CA LEU A 116 -9.97 -6.84 -14.53
C LEU A 116 -10.58 -7.49 -13.29
N GLU A 117 -9.77 -7.55 -12.24
CA GLU A 117 -10.17 -8.02 -10.93
C GLU A 117 -9.63 -7.08 -9.86
N VAL A 118 -10.51 -6.71 -8.93
CA VAL A 118 -10.20 -5.81 -7.82
C VAL A 118 -9.70 -6.63 -6.64
N PHE A 119 -8.62 -6.17 -6.05
CA PHE A 119 -8.05 -6.70 -4.81
C PHE A 119 -8.15 -5.66 -3.71
N GLN A 120 -8.36 -6.14 -2.52
CA GLN A 120 -8.38 -5.35 -1.29
C GLN A 120 -7.24 -5.79 -0.38
N LEU A 121 -6.38 -4.87 0.01
CA LEU A 121 -5.48 -5.02 1.16
C LEU A 121 -6.30 -4.70 2.40
N TYR A 122 -6.88 -5.73 3.01
CA TYR A 122 -7.91 -5.61 4.06
C TYR A 122 -7.35 -5.65 5.49
N LYS A 123 -6.10 -6.07 5.63
CA LYS A 123 -5.44 -6.24 6.92
C LYS A 123 -3.95 -6.00 6.74
N GLY A 124 -3.37 -5.12 7.55
CA GLY A 124 -1.95 -4.80 7.40
C GLY A 124 -1.39 -3.93 8.50
N GLN A 125 -0.08 -3.77 8.45
CA GLN A 125 0.71 -2.88 9.29
C GLN A 125 1.75 -2.18 8.44
N GLY A 126 2.13 -0.99 8.86
CA GLY A 126 3.09 -0.17 8.12
C GLY A 126 3.75 0.90 8.94
N GLU A 127 4.53 1.69 8.26
CA GLU A 127 5.27 2.80 8.83
C GLU A 127 5.14 4.02 7.91
N TYR A 128 4.85 5.15 8.51
CA TYR A 128 4.95 6.48 7.94
C TYR A 128 6.25 7.10 8.43
N PHE A 129 7.05 7.64 7.51
CA PHE A 129 8.32 8.26 7.79
C PHE A 129 8.42 9.60 7.06
N ASP A 130 8.71 10.67 7.80
CA ASP A 130 8.76 12.05 7.29
C ASP A 130 10.11 12.69 7.64
N LEU A 131 10.94 12.90 6.63
CA LEU A 131 12.24 13.54 6.74
C LEU A 131 12.17 15.08 6.73
N ALA A 132 11.03 15.66 6.36
CA ALA A 132 10.86 17.12 6.40
C ALA A 132 10.75 17.68 7.82
N GLN A 133 10.49 16.82 8.81
CA GLN A 133 10.44 17.20 10.21
C GLN A 133 11.81 17.06 10.89
N LEU A 134 12.08 17.90 11.87
CA LEU A 134 13.31 17.86 12.69
C LEU A 134 12.93 17.76 14.17
N PRO A 135 13.24 16.61 14.86
CA PRO A 135 13.83 15.39 14.29
C PRO A 135 12.89 14.68 13.32
N PRO A 136 13.39 13.80 12.42
CA PRO A 136 12.55 13.04 11.51
C PRO A 136 11.42 12.31 12.22
N TYR A 137 10.20 12.45 11.71
CA TYR A 137 9.03 11.87 12.34
C TYR A 137 8.78 10.46 11.80
N ARG A 138 8.46 9.53 12.72
CA ARG A 138 8.16 8.14 12.40
C ARG A 138 6.92 7.69 13.16
N GLN A 139 6.00 7.04 12.47
CA GLN A 139 4.78 6.52 13.06
C GLN A 139 4.45 5.14 12.48
N SER A 140 4.32 4.14 13.35
CA SER A 140 3.75 2.84 12.96
C SER A 140 2.23 2.92 12.95
N PHE A 141 1.60 2.16 12.04
CA PHE A 141 0.15 2.06 11.93
C PHE A 141 -0.29 0.64 11.56
N SER A 142 -1.54 0.31 11.85
CA SER A 142 -2.14 -0.97 11.46
C SER A 142 -3.63 -0.80 11.21
N PHE A 143 -4.23 -1.75 10.48
CA PHE A 143 -5.66 -1.80 10.17
C PHE A 143 -6.13 -3.24 9.99
N GLY A 144 -7.45 -3.44 9.93
CA GLY A 144 -8.04 -4.76 9.74
C GLY A 144 -7.78 -5.72 10.89
N GLY A 145 -7.58 -5.21 12.12
CA GLY A 145 -7.31 -6.03 13.30
C GLY A 145 -5.88 -6.56 13.41
N GLU A 146 -4.96 -6.07 12.57
CA GLU A 146 -3.52 -6.36 12.73
C GLU A 146 -2.97 -5.64 13.95
N ARG A 147 -2.03 -6.27 14.64
CA ARG A 147 -1.34 -5.65 15.78
C ARG A 147 0.00 -5.10 15.30
N ILE A 148 0.30 -3.87 15.73
CA ILE A 148 1.64 -3.29 15.51
C ILE A 148 2.64 -4.15 16.30
N GLN A 149 3.58 -4.77 15.59
CA GLN A 149 4.77 -5.31 16.25
C GLN A 149 5.70 -4.12 16.48
N GLU A 150 5.80 -3.67 17.71
CA GLU A 150 6.81 -2.70 18.11
C GLU A 150 8.19 -3.38 18.05
N ASN A 151 8.78 -3.43 16.87
CA ASN A 151 10.17 -3.83 16.64
C ASN A 151 11.06 -2.59 16.80
N GLY A 152 11.20 -2.08 18.00
CA GLY A 152 12.04 -0.90 18.24
C GLY A 152 12.70 -0.95 19.61
N TYR A 153 13.93 -0.46 19.69
CA TYR A 153 14.54 -0.15 20.96
C TYR A 153 13.76 1.02 21.59
N ARG A 154 13.20 0.80 22.77
CA ARG A 154 12.59 1.87 23.56
C ARG A 154 13.66 2.43 24.50
N ILE A 155 13.98 3.71 24.35
CA ILE A 155 14.76 4.42 25.34
C ILE A 155 13.87 4.58 26.58
N ILE A 156 14.31 4.04 27.70
CA ILE A 156 13.69 4.26 29.01
C ILE A 156 14.36 5.49 29.59
N PRO A 157 13.68 6.67 29.62
CA PRO A 157 14.31 7.93 30.01
C PRO A 157 14.99 7.85 31.37
N GLU A 158 14.39 7.12 32.34
CA GLU A 158 14.88 6.96 33.69
C GLU A 158 16.17 6.09 33.79
N LYS A 159 16.48 5.34 32.73
CA LYS A 159 17.67 4.48 32.62
C LYS A 159 18.67 4.97 31.58
N CYS A 160 18.34 6.02 30.85
CA CYS A 160 19.21 6.57 29.81
C CYS A 160 20.31 7.40 30.48
N ILE A 161 21.55 6.94 30.36
CA ILE A 161 22.74 7.66 30.87
C ILE A 161 23.28 8.74 29.93
N GLY A 162 22.58 8.97 28.77
CA GLY A 162 23.02 9.92 27.75
C GLY A 162 24.33 9.48 27.12
N CYS A 163 24.26 8.84 25.95
CA CYS A 163 25.44 8.60 25.14
C CYS A 163 25.87 9.94 24.52
N GLN A 164 26.91 10.56 24.97
CA GLN A 164 27.59 11.68 24.34
C GLN A 164 28.57 11.17 23.29
#